data_f22055facc791d7ee3a9d1250f627ddc
#
_entry.id   f22055facc791d7ee3a9d1250f627ddc
#
_cell.length_a   1.000
_cell.length_b   1.000
_cell.length_c   1.000
_cell.angle_alpha   90.00
_cell.angle_beta   90.00
_cell.angle_gamma   90.00
#
_symmetry.space_group_name_H-M   'P 1'
#
loop_
_entity.id
_entity.type
_entity.pdbx_description
1 polymer ?
#
loop_
_entity_poly.entity_id
_entity_poly.type
_entity_poly.pdbx_seq_one_letter_code
_entity_poly.pdbx_strand_id
1 'polypeptide(L)'
;MSSGLAFGAICLYTVRNEPRREPVWPNAANREPMTQIDDIVENFALLDEWDDRYRYVIELGRELPAMAEADRTEANKVQGCASQVWLKTKVAPNGPAGPVMTFEGDSDAHIVRGLVAILLALYSGKSARDILATDALALFDRIGLRENLTPQRSNGLRSMVERVRAEASAALAAT
;
A
#
# COMPACT_ATOMS: atom_id res chain seq x y z
N MET A 1 69.81 36.91 -33.25
CA MET A 1 69.45 35.89 -34.26
C MET A 1 69.14 34.61 -33.50
N SER A 2 67.96 34.21 -33.43
CA SER A 2 67.42 32.87 -33.31
C SER A 2 66.13 32.89 -32.51
N SER A 3 65.08 32.62 -33.25
CA SER A 3 63.71 32.52 -32.81
C SER A 3 63.49 31.21 -32.04
N GLY A 4 62.89 31.28 -30.88
CA GLY A 4 62.42 30.13 -30.13
C GLY A 4 60.88 30.11 -30.10
N LEU A 5 60.33 29.17 -30.86
CA LEU A 5 58.90 28.90 -30.90
C LEU A 5 58.45 28.17 -29.64
N ALA A 6 57.52 28.79 -28.87
CA ALA A 6 56.83 28.13 -27.78
C ALA A 6 55.72 27.26 -28.30
N PHE A 7 55.83 25.94 -28.11
CA PHE A 7 54.73 24.97 -28.33
C PHE A 7 53.77 25.02 -27.18
N GLY A 8 52.56 25.51 -27.43
CA GLY A 8 51.47 25.47 -26.52
C GLY A 8 50.95 24.04 -26.34
N ALA A 9 51.00 23.51 -25.12
CA ALA A 9 50.41 22.25 -24.76
C ALA A 9 48.87 22.40 -24.71
N ILE A 10 48.21 21.84 -25.71
CA ILE A 10 46.73 21.68 -25.68
C ILE A 10 46.40 20.57 -24.71
N CYS A 11 45.88 20.95 -23.57
CA CYS A 11 45.31 20.01 -22.56
C CYS A 11 44.03 19.43 -23.14
N LEU A 12 44.11 18.26 -23.75
CA LEU A 12 42.95 17.46 -24.16
C LEU A 12 42.24 16.95 -22.87
N TYR A 13 41.19 17.64 -22.48
CA TYR A 13 40.26 17.17 -21.46
C TYR A 13 39.47 16.00 -22.05
N THR A 14 39.94 14.79 -21.76
CA THR A 14 39.19 13.56 -22.11
C THR A 14 38.01 13.49 -21.15
N VAL A 15 36.86 13.92 -21.61
CA VAL A 15 35.59 13.68 -20.91
C VAL A 15 35.38 12.17 -20.90
N ARG A 16 35.69 11.54 -19.76
CA ARG A 16 35.29 10.15 -19.53
C ARG A 16 33.77 10.13 -19.54
N ASN A 17 33.24 9.57 -20.58
CA ASN A 17 31.82 9.24 -20.69
C ASN A 17 31.55 8.04 -19.75
N GLU A 18 31.45 8.30 -18.45
CA GLU A 18 30.97 7.28 -17.53
C GLU A 18 29.50 7.03 -17.87
N PRO A 19 29.10 5.78 -18.14
CA PRO A 19 27.70 5.47 -18.33
C PRO A 19 26.95 5.89 -17.06
N ARG A 20 25.96 6.76 -17.20
CA ARG A 20 25.04 7.10 -16.11
C ARG A 20 24.54 5.78 -15.59
N ARG A 21 24.88 5.46 -14.35
CA ARG A 21 24.26 4.33 -13.65
C ARG A 21 22.78 4.67 -13.58
N GLU A 22 21.99 4.03 -14.41
CA GLU A 22 20.55 4.07 -14.26
C GLU A 22 20.23 3.62 -12.83
N PRO A 23 19.32 4.32 -12.12
CA PRO A 23 18.91 3.87 -10.82
C PRO A 23 18.40 2.43 -10.98
N VAL A 24 19.06 1.50 -10.30
CA VAL A 24 18.63 0.11 -10.24
C VAL A 24 17.36 0.10 -9.40
N TRP A 25 16.23 0.21 -10.05
CA TRP A 25 14.94 -0.02 -9.41
C TRP A 25 14.91 -1.48 -8.97
N PRO A 26 14.60 -1.76 -7.69
CA PRO A 26 14.47 -3.15 -7.23
C PRO A 26 13.50 -3.86 -8.15
N ASN A 27 13.94 -5.01 -8.66
CA ASN A 27 13.19 -5.86 -9.58
C ASN A 27 11.81 -6.13 -8.98
N ALA A 28 10.76 -6.10 -9.79
CA ALA A 28 9.36 -6.32 -9.36
C ALA A 28 9.14 -7.64 -8.60
N ALA A 29 10.10 -8.58 -8.68
CA ALA A 29 10.11 -9.83 -7.91
C ALA A 29 10.60 -9.65 -6.46
N ASN A 30 11.20 -8.50 -6.11
CA ASN A 30 11.70 -8.15 -4.77
C ASN A 30 11.01 -6.88 -4.26
N ARG A 31 9.74 -6.67 -4.61
CA ARG A 31 8.96 -5.64 -3.92
C ARG A 31 8.82 -6.11 -2.48
N GLU A 32 9.59 -5.48 -1.59
CA GLU A 32 9.22 -5.43 -0.19
C GLU A 32 7.72 -5.09 -0.12
N PRO A 33 6.97 -5.80 0.71
CA PRO A 33 5.54 -5.55 0.79
C PRO A 33 5.32 -4.09 1.13
N MET A 34 4.30 -3.49 0.49
CA MET A 34 3.75 -2.16 0.74
C MET A 34 4.13 -1.66 2.13
N THR A 35 4.50 -0.39 2.23
CA THR A 35 4.84 0.34 3.46
C THR A 35 4.25 -0.38 4.66
N GLN A 36 5.11 -0.94 5.50
CA GLN A 36 4.63 -1.79 6.59
C GLN A 36 3.70 -0.97 7.48
N ILE A 37 2.72 -1.62 8.08
CA ILE A 37 1.74 -0.92 8.90
C ILE A 37 2.38 -0.06 10.00
N ASP A 38 3.54 -0.47 10.49
CA ASP A 38 4.30 0.28 11.51
C ASP A 38 4.81 1.60 10.95
N ASP A 39 5.34 1.62 9.70
CA ASP A 39 5.78 2.86 9.03
C ASP A 39 4.59 3.82 8.83
N ILE A 40 3.41 3.28 8.48
CA ILE A 40 2.20 4.08 8.33
C ILE A 40 1.84 4.73 9.68
N VAL A 41 1.86 3.96 10.77
CA VAL A 41 1.56 4.47 12.11
C VAL A 41 2.57 5.54 12.54
N GLU A 42 3.86 5.32 12.30
CA GLU A 42 4.91 6.30 12.61
C GLU A 42 4.73 7.60 11.82
N ASN A 43 4.43 7.49 10.51
CA ASN A 43 4.15 8.66 9.69
C ASN A 43 2.93 9.44 10.19
N PHE A 44 1.84 8.76 10.58
CA PHE A 44 0.69 9.43 11.17
C PHE A 44 1.01 10.14 12.49
N ALA A 45 1.95 9.64 13.28
CA ALA A 45 2.40 10.28 14.51
C ALA A 45 3.18 11.57 14.27
N LEU A 46 3.77 11.75 13.07
CA LEU A 46 4.49 12.95 12.67
C LEU A 46 3.58 14.02 12.04
N LEU A 47 2.34 13.68 11.70
CA LEU A 47 1.40 14.57 11.05
C LEU A 47 0.43 15.14 12.09
N ASP A 48 0.58 16.43 12.41
CA ASP A 48 -0.27 17.11 13.40
C ASP A 48 -1.60 17.59 12.79
N GLU A 49 -1.54 18.11 11.55
CA GLU A 49 -2.70 18.69 10.90
C GLU A 49 -3.54 17.65 10.15
N TRP A 50 -4.87 17.79 10.23
CA TRP A 50 -5.79 16.89 9.55
C TRP A 50 -5.62 16.89 8.03
N ASP A 51 -5.37 18.04 7.44
CA ASP A 51 -5.19 18.15 5.98
C ASP A 51 -3.98 17.37 5.49
N ASP A 52 -2.90 17.30 6.27
CA ASP A 52 -1.71 16.54 5.92
C ASP A 52 -1.97 15.03 6.08
N ARG A 53 -2.68 14.62 7.13
CA ARG A 53 -3.13 13.22 7.30
C ARG A 53 -4.03 12.79 6.15
N TYR A 54 -4.96 13.66 5.73
CA TYR A 54 -5.86 13.39 4.62
C TYR A 54 -5.10 13.21 3.29
N ARG A 55 -4.11 14.06 3.01
CA ARG A 55 -3.22 13.93 1.85
C ARG A 55 -2.43 12.64 1.90
N TYR A 56 -1.87 12.31 3.05
CA TYR A 56 -1.10 11.07 3.22
C TYR A 56 -1.95 9.83 2.96
N VAL A 57 -3.19 9.78 3.43
CA VAL A 57 -4.12 8.69 3.09
C VAL A 57 -4.33 8.58 1.58
N ILE A 58 -4.49 9.71 0.88
CA ILE A 58 -4.64 9.71 -0.59
C ILE A 58 -3.38 9.20 -1.28
N GLU A 59 -2.18 9.58 -0.81
CA GLU A 59 -0.91 9.09 -1.37
C GLU A 59 -0.77 7.58 -1.19
N LEU A 60 -1.06 7.03 0.00
CA LEU A 60 -1.11 5.58 0.20
C LEU A 60 -2.04 4.88 -0.79
N GLY A 61 -3.19 5.49 -1.09
CA GLY A 61 -4.11 4.97 -2.10
C GLY A 61 -3.53 5.01 -3.52
N ARG A 62 -2.71 5.98 -3.85
CA ARG A 62 -2.06 6.09 -5.18
C ARG A 62 -0.99 5.02 -5.39
N GLU A 63 -0.34 4.58 -4.30
CA GLU A 63 0.66 3.50 -4.33
C GLU A 63 0.05 2.12 -4.55
N LEU A 64 -1.26 1.95 -4.31
CA LEU A 64 -1.93 0.69 -4.58
C LEU A 64 -1.87 0.36 -6.07
N PRO A 65 -1.51 -0.88 -6.44
CA PRO A 65 -1.68 -1.36 -7.80
C PRO A 65 -3.14 -1.23 -8.24
N ALA A 66 -3.36 -0.80 -9.47
CA ALA A 66 -4.72 -0.78 -10.01
C ALA A 66 -5.23 -2.22 -10.12
N MET A 67 -6.46 -2.46 -9.64
CA MET A 67 -7.12 -3.75 -9.81
C MET A 67 -7.53 -3.94 -11.28
N ALA A 68 -7.29 -5.13 -11.83
CA ALA A 68 -7.71 -5.45 -13.19
C ALA A 68 -9.23 -5.31 -13.32
N GLU A 69 -9.70 -4.79 -14.46
CA GLU A 69 -11.14 -4.59 -14.71
C GLU A 69 -11.94 -5.90 -14.58
N ALA A 70 -11.35 -7.02 -15.00
CA ALA A 70 -11.94 -8.36 -14.84
C ALA A 70 -12.14 -8.77 -13.38
N ASP A 71 -11.41 -8.17 -12.43
CA ASP A 71 -11.53 -8.46 -11.00
C ASP A 71 -12.51 -7.51 -10.28
N ARG A 72 -12.96 -6.43 -10.91
CA ARG A 72 -13.97 -5.51 -10.39
C ARG A 72 -15.39 -6.06 -10.55
N THR A 73 -15.60 -7.25 -10.03
CA THR A 73 -16.87 -7.99 -10.11
C THR A 73 -17.76 -7.74 -8.89
N GLU A 74 -19.04 -8.07 -8.99
CA GLU A 74 -19.96 -8.04 -7.85
C GLU A 74 -19.54 -9.01 -6.72
N ALA A 75 -18.85 -10.12 -7.05
CA ALA A 75 -18.33 -11.05 -6.06
C ALA A 75 -17.22 -10.44 -5.19
N ASN A 76 -16.39 -9.56 -5.77
CA ASN A 76 -15.33 -8.85 -5.08
C ASN A 76 -15.79 -7.51 -4.49
N LYS A 77 -17.01 -7.07 -4.79
CA LYS A 77 -17.55 -5.81 -4.31
C LYS A 77 -17.93 -5.87 -2.83
N VAL A 78 -17.46 -4.87 -2.09
CA VAL A 78 -17.81 -4.71 -0.67
C VAL A 78 -19.13 -3.95 -0.57
N GLN A 79 -20.14 -4.58 -0.02
CA GLN A 79 -21.44 -3.97 0.19
C GLN A 79 -21.44 -3.02 1.40
N GLY A 80 -22.31 -2.02 1.39
CA GLY A 80 -22.44 -1.05 2.49
C GLY A 80 -21.49 0.15 2.41
N CYS A 81 -20.67 0.26 1.36
CA CYS A 81 -19.87 1.43 1.07
C CYS A 81 -20.64 2.43 0.19
N ALA A 82 -20.52 3.74 0.47
CA ALA A 82 -21.06 4.79 -0.39
C ALA A 82 -20.31 4.90 -1.73
N SER A 83 -19.01 4.64 -1.72
CA SER A 83 -18.16 4.50 -2.91
C SER A 83 -18.12 3.04 -3.35
N GLN A 84 -17.73 2.79 -4.59
CA GLN A 84 -17.47 1.44 -5.05
C GLN A 84 -16.13 0.97 -4.48
N VAL A 85 -16.13 -0.18 -3.82
CA VAL A 85 -14.95 -0.81 -3.24
C VAL A 85 -14.93 -2.26 -3.65
N TRP A 86 -13.78 -2.74 -4.10
CA TRP A 86 -13.55 -4.14 -4.43
C TRP A 86 -12.41 -4.68 -3.59
N LEU A 87 -12.61 -5.89 -3.06
CA LEU A 87 -11.59 -6.66 -2.35
C LEU A 87 -11.55 -8.07 -2.94
N LYS A 88 -10.38 -8.48 -3.41
CA LYS A 88 -10.11 -9.83 -3.91
C LYS A 88 -9.14 -10.51 -2.96
N THR A 89 -9.50 -11.71 -2.52
CA THR A 89 -8.72 -12.48 -1.56
C THR A 89 -8.07 -13.69 -2.24
N LYS A 90 -6.81 -13.93 -1.90
CA LYS A 90 -6.10 -15.16 -2.25
C LYS A 90 -5.71 -15.87 -0.96
N VAL A 91 -5.97 -17.16 -0.88
CA VAL A 91 -5.68 -17.99 0.28
C VAL A 91 -4.63 -19.03 -0.07
N ALA A 92 -3.50 -19.00 0.66
CA ALA A 92 -2.48 -20.04 0.59
C ALA A 92 -2.67 -20.99 1.78
N PRO A 93 -2.91 -22.30 1.54
CA PRO A 93 -3.43 -23.21 2.59
C PRO A 93 -2.43 -23.58 3.68
N ASN A 94 -1.13 -23.36 3.51
CA ASN A 94 -0.09 -24.03 4.30
C ASN A 94 0.81 -23.10 5.13
N GLY A 95 0.23 -22.25 5.97
CA GLY A 95 1.02 -21.52 6.97
C GLY A 95 1.08 -22.26 8.32
N PRO A 96 2.12 -22.07 9.15
CA PRO A 96 2.24 -22.72 10.46
C PRO A 96 1.12 -22.32 11.44
N ALA A 97 0.50 -21.17 11.23
CA ALA A 97 -0.63 -20.66 12.04
C ALA A 97 -1.98 -20.74 11.30
N GLY A 98 -2.09 -21.58 10.28
CA GLY A 98 -3.26 -21.71 9.41
C GLY A 98 -3.09 -21.06 8.04
N PRO A 99 -4.14 -20.97 7.22
CA PRO A 99 -4.07 -20.40 5.88
C PRO A 99 -3.59 -18.95 5.91
N VAL A 100 -2.64 -18.62 5.02
CA VAL A 100 -2.13 -17.26 4.83
C VAL A 100 -2.97 -16.57 3.76
N MET A 101 -3.39 -15.35 4.05
CA MET A 101 -4.26 -14.58 3.18
C MET A 101 -3.55 -13.37 2.60
N THR A 102 -3.74 -13.14 1.32
CA THR A 102 -3.30 -11.91 0.64
C THR A 102 -4.50 -11.25 -0.02
N PHE A 103 -4.47 -9.93 -0.04
CA PHE A 103 -5.60 -9.14 -0.52
C PHE A 103 -5.15 -8.19 -1.62
N GLU A 104 -5.99 -8.01 -2.62
CA GLU A 104 -5.92 -6.94 -3.61
C GLU A 104 -7.18 -6.09 -3.44
N GLY A 105 -7.06 -4.78 -3.53
CA GLY A 105 -8.22 -3.91 -3.34
C GLY A 105 -8.14 -2.64 -4.16
N ASP A 106 -9.31 -2.08 -4.47
CA ASP A 106 -9.44 -0.83 -5.20
C ASP A 106 -10.72 -0.08 -4.84
N SER A 107 -10.78 1.21 -5.15
CA SER A 107 -11.97 2.04 -5.00
C SER A 107 -11.98 3.16 -6.04
N ASP A 108 -13.18 3.59 -6.44
CA ASP A 108 -13.41 4.76 -7.29
C ASP A 108 -13.18 6.10 -6.56
N ALA A 109 -13.12 6.11 -5.22
CA ALA A 109 -12.88 7.30 -4.42
C ALA A 109 -11.45 7.29 -3.84
N HIS A 110 -10.66 8.34 -4.10
CA HIS A 110 -9.25 8.43 -3.68
C HIS A 110 -9.02 8.21 -2.19
N ILE A 111 -9.83 8.84 -1.34
CA ILE A 111 -9.70 8.67 0.11
C ILE A 111 -10.05 7.24 0.55
N VAL A 112 -11.07 6.63 -0.04
CA VAL A 112 -11.46 5.26 0.28
C VAL A 112 -10.40 4.27 -0.20
N ARG A 113 -9.79 4.53 -1.35
CA ARG A 113 -8.64 3.76 -1.84
C ARG A 113 -7.46 3.81 -0.87
N GLY A 114 -7.22 4.96 -0.21
CA GLY A 114 -6.25 5.10 0.86
C GLY A 114 -6.60 4.28 2.11
N LEU A 115 -7.88 4.25 2.50
CA LEU A 115 -8.33 3.39 3.60
C LEU A 115 -8.13 1.89 3.26
N VAL A 116 -8.39 1.51 2.00
CA VAL A 116 -8.07 0.16 1.50
C VAL A 116 -6.58 -0.12 1.63
N ALA A 117 -5.69 0.82 1.24
CA ALA A 117 -4.24 0.65 1.35
C ALA A 117 -3.80 0.34 2.77
N ILE A 118 -4.29 1.10 3.76
CA ILE A 118 -4.00 0.88 5.18
C ILE A 118 -4.52 -0.50 5.63
N LEU A 119 -5.71 -0.88 5.20
CA LEU A 119 -6.31 -2.17 5.55
C LEU A 119 -5.49 -3.34 4.97
N LEU A 120 -5.02 -3.21 3.72
CA LEU A 120 -4.17 -4.21 3.08
C LEU A 120 -2.80 -4.31 3.75
N ALA A 121 -2.18 -3.18 4.13
CA ALA A 121 -0.93 -3.16 4.89
C ALA A 121 -1.08 -3.85 6.26
N LEU A 122 -2.26 -3.75 6.88
CA LEU A 122 -2.55 -4.39 8.15
C LEU A 122 -2.74 -5.91 8.03
N TYR A 123 -3.41 -6.38 6.98
CA TYR A 123 -3.91 -7.75 6.92
C TYR A 123 -3.23 -8.65 5.89
N SER A 124 -2.72 -8.10 4.78
CA SER A 124 -2.16 -8.91 3.70
C SER A 124 -0.88 -9.64 4.16
N GLY A 125 -0.77 -10.90 3.81
CA GLY A 125 0.36 -11.75 4.20
C GLY A 125 0.24 -12.36 5.61
N LYS A 126 -0.83 -12.08 6.35
CA LYS A 126 -1.07 -12.66 7.68
C LYS A 126 -1.86 -13.97 7.62
N SER A 127 -1.72 -14.77 8.68
CA SER A 127 -2.57 -15.95 8.83
C SER A 127 -4.02 -15.53 9.14
N ALA A 128 -4.97 -16.36 8.75
CA ALA A 128 -6.39 -16.12 9.04
C ALA A 128 -6.65 -15.95 10.55
N ARG A 129 -5.89 -16.64 11.42
CA ARG A 129 -5.99 -16.48 12.89
C ARG A 129 -5.52 -15.10 13.33
N ASP A 130 -4.39 -14.62 12.81
CA ASP A 130 -3.86 -13.29 13.15
C ASP A 130 -4.79 -12.19 12.65
N ILE A 131 -5.40 -12.37 11.47
CA ILE A 131 -6.41 -11.44 10.95
C ILE A 131 -7.59 -11.33 11.92
N LEU A 132 -8.11 -12.46 12.41
CA LEU A 132 -9.22 -12.46 13.37
C LEU A 132 -8.85 -11.89 14.74
N ALA A 133 -7.59 -12.06 15.16
CA ALA A 133 -7.07 -11.50 16.40
C ALA A 133 -6.76 -9.99 16.32
N THR A 134 -6.60 -9.45 15.10
CA THR A 134 -6.23 -8.05 14.89
C THR A 134 -7.47 -7.16 14.83
N ASP A 135 -7.50 -6.12 15.66
CA ASP A 135 -8.56 -5.09 15.64
C ASP A 135 -8.15 -3.90 14.76
N ALA A 136 -8.62 -3.93 13.50
CA ALA A 136 -8.38 -2.84 12.57
C ALA A 136 -9.04 -1.54 13.01
N LEU A 137 -10.24 -1.58 13.60
CA LEU A 137 -10.95 -0.36 13.99
C LEU A 137 -10.20 0.38 15.10
N ALA A 138 -9.63 -0.36 16.06
CA ALA A 138 -8.76 0.22 17.08
C ALA A 138 -7.49 0.86 16.48
N LEU A 139 -6.93 0.29 15.41
CA LEU A 139 -5.82 0.92 14.69
C LEU A 139 -6.26 2.26 14.08
N PHE A 140 -7.38 2.29 13.36
CA PHE A 140 -7.90 3.51 12.73
C PHE A 140 -8.28 4.58 13.75
N ASP A 141 -8.70 4.20 14.98
CA ASP A 141 -8.88 5.12 16.10
C ASP A 141 -7.53 5.68 16.58
N ARG A 142 -6.54 4.81 16.76
CA ARG A 142 -5.20 5.20 17.23
C ARG A 142 -4.51 6.21 16.32
N ILE A 143 -4.67 6.08 15.01
CA ILE A 143 -4.11 7.03 14.03
C ILE A 143 -5.04 8.24 13.79
N GLY A 144 -6.15 8.37 14.55
CA GLY A 144 -7.06 9.51 14.49
C GLY A 144 -7.89 9.63 13.22
N LEU A 145 -8.00 8.56 12.42
CA LEU A 145 -8.74 8.62 11.16
C LEU A 145 -10.25 8.52 11.37
N ARG A 146 -10.73 7.65 12.29
CA ARG A 146 -12.17 7.39 12.40
C ARG A 146 -13.00 8.60 12.81
N GLU A 147 -12.52 9.41 13.72
CA GLU A 147 -13.21 10.62 14.20
C GLU A 147 -13.38 11.69 13.10
N ASN A 148 -12.53 11.65 12.08
CA ASN A 148 -12.50 12.61 10.97
C ASN A 148 -13.15 12.05 9.68
N LEU A 149 -13.65 10.81 9.70
CA LEU A 149 -14.41 10.25 8.60
C LEU A 149 -15.90 10.64 8.69
N THR A 150 -16.51 10.89 7.55
CA THR A 150 -17.97 11.00 7.50
C THR A 150 -18.64 9.69 7.92
N PRO A 151 -19.88 9.70 8.43
CA PRO A 151 -20.59 8.48 8.81
C PRO A 151 -20.62 7.41 7.72
N GLN A 152 -20.80 7.82 6.45
CA GLN A 152 -20.82 6.91 5.30
C GLN A 152 -19.46 6.22 5.09
N ARG A 153 -18.33 6.96 5.25
CA ARG A 153 -16.99 6.41 5.12
C ARG A 153 -16.64 5.49 6.31
N SER A 154 -17.08 5.86 7.53
CA SER A 154 -16.91 5.01 8.70
C SER A 154 -17.69 3.70 8.57
N ASN A 155 -18.89 3.72 8.01
CA ASN A 155 -19.66 2.51 7.72
C ASN A 155 -18.96 1.67 6.65
N GLY A 156 -18.47 2.29 5.56
CA GLY A 156 -17.71 1.61 4.53
C GLY A 156 -16.44 0.93 5.06
N LEU A 157 -15.69 1.62 5.93
CA LEU A 157 -14.52 1.03 6.59
C LEU A 157 -14.91 -0.20 7.42
N ARG A 158 -16.00 -0.11 8.19
CA ARG A 158 -16.51 -1.26 8.96
C ARG A 158 -16.87 -2.42 8.05
N SER A 159 -17.59 -2.17 6.97
CA SER A 159 -17.96 -3.20 5.99
C SER A 159 -16.74 -3.88 5.36
N MET A 160 -15.67 -3.14 5.05
CA MET A 160 -14.40 -3.71 4.57
C MET A 160 -13.76 -4.63 5.61
N VAL A 161 -13.69 -4.19 6.87
CA VAL A 161 -13.15 -5.01 7.98
C VAL A 161 -13.97 -6.28 8.18
N GLU A 162 -15.29 -6.17 8.20
CA GLU A 162 -16.20 -7.32 8.33
C GLU A 162 -16.03 -8.31 7.19
N ARG A 163 -15.87 -7.82 5.95
CA ARG A 163 -15.62 -8.68 4.78
C ARG A 163 -14.32 -9.47 4.93
N VAL A 164 -13.21 -8.80 5.29
CA VAL A 164 -11.91 -9.47 5.52
C VAL A 164 -12.00 -10.53 6.62
N ARG A 165 -12.67 -10.22 7.73
CA ARG A 165 -12.84 -11.14 8.86
C ARG A 165 -13.73 -12.33 8.49
N ALA A 166 -14.80 -12.12 7.72
CA ALA A 166 -15.67 -13.20 7.24
C ALA A 166 -14.89 -14.17 6.35
N GLU A 167 -14.06 -13.66 5.43
CA GLU A 167 -13.22 -14.49 4.57
C GLU A 167 -12.14 -15.24 5.36
N ALA A 168 -11.54 -14.62 6.39
CA ALA A 168 -10.59 -15.28 7.27
C ALA A 168 -11.26 -16.43 8.05
N SER A 169 -12.48 -16.22 8.55
CA SER A 169 -13.26 -17.26 9.23
C SER A 169 -13.60 -18.41 8.29
N ALA A 170 -13.99 -18.10 7.05
CA ALA A 170 -14.28 -19.12 6.04
C ALA A 170 -13.04 -19.93 5.65
N ALA A 171 -11.88 -19.26 5.52
CA ALA A 171 -10.61 -19.93 5.21
C ALA A 171 -10.19 -20.91 6.33
N LEU A 172 -10.42 -20.56 7.60
CA LEU A 172 -10.16 -21.47 8.73
C LEU A 172 -11.12 -22.65 8.75
N ALA A 173 -12.38 -22.44 8.40
CA ALA A 173 -13.40 -23.51 8.39
C ALA A 173 -13.19 -24.52 7.25
N ALA A 174 -12.47 -24.13 6.20
CA ALA A 174 -12.15 -24.97 5.04
C ALA A 174 -10.86 -25.80 5.22
N THR A 175 -10.13 -25.63 6.31
CA THR A 175 -8.86 -26.30 6.64
C THR A 175 -9.07 -27.42 7.62
#